data_c2d1ca0d37f4bf6eadfd2c175064b5ff
#
_entry.id   c2d1ca0d37f4bf6eadfd2c175064b5ff
#
_cell.length_a   1.000
_cell.length_b   1.000
_cell.length_c   1.000
_cell.angle_alpha   90.00
_cell.angle_beta   90.00
_cell.angle_gamma   90.00
#
_symmetry.space_group_name_H-M   'P 1'
#
loop_
_entity.id
_entity.type
_entity.pdbx_description
1 polymer ?
#
loop_
_entity_poly.entity_id
_entity_poly.type
_entity_poly.pdbx_seq_one_letter_code
_entity_poly.pdbx_strand_id
1 'polypeptide(L)'
;MAEDQGYRPIEDYGIIGDMHTAALISKEGSLDFMCWPVFDSPSVFCRLLDKDKGGHFSIIAKTQSGALPNSKQRYLPYTNILETRWIHEEGVLNLIDYFPVSNKKSPQSDRYLSGYCACTEPGGNRWKTGARHSGVVRRLECGRGVMNVNVEIFPSFNYARDGHTARANLSNDTTNNKLQTVYFDSARERIQVDIFVDNRREGQGQPDTVFRLVDRPGQLGQGLEADLRIVEGQNIVFVLHSPEKTLPAENQVDSYLGRLEMETFEYWNEWCHRCTFRGHYREQVERSLLVLKLLTYKPTGAVIAAPTFSLPENIGGSRNWDYRYSWVRDTSFTLYVLLKNGYSEEAEAYISFIFDRIFPPSSGESLLEQHRPFLPIMFTIRGDYEVPEIELDHLDGYRGSRPVRIGNAAAFHTQLDIYGELLDSIYLYNKYGKPIQYEQWLGIRRMVNYVVDVRHEPDMSIWEVRGKPQNFVYSKMLLWVALDRGIRLAEKRSTLPCPDRQEWVRVRDELYDEIMDRGYNKEKGFFVQSYENPEVLDAALMIAPLVFFVEPNDARFLRTLEKVLKPPDKTGLTSARMVFRYDHNKAQDGISSPSTPYEPARL
;
A
#
# COMPACT_ATOMS: atom_id res chain seq x y z
N MET A 1 -13.83 -27.48 -2.88
CA MET A 1 -13.86 -26.00 -2.75
C MET A 1 -14.23 -25.76 -1.30
N ALA A 2 -13.38 -25.11 -0.54
CA ALA A 2 -13.74 -24.73 0.83
C ALA A 2 -14.97 -23.81 0.73
N GLU A 3 -16.01 -24.13 1.50
CA GLU A 3 -17.20 -23.31 1.62
C GLU A 3 -16.77 -21.87 1.94
N ASP A 4 -17.41 -20.91 1.32
CA ASP A 4 -17.10 -19.48 1.35
C ASP A 4 -17.47 -18.83 2.69
N GLN A 5 -17.08 -19.40 3.79
CA GLN A 5 -17.29 -19.06 5.21
C GLN A 5 -17.84 -17.63 5.51
N GLY A 6 -18.49 -16.98 4.53
CA GLY A 6 -19.01 -15.63 4.59
C GLY A 6 -17.98 -14.51 4.34
N TYR A 7 -16.77 -14.85 3.88
CA TYR A 7 -15.77 -13.91 3.42
C TYR A 7 -15.85 -13.71 1.91
N ARG A 8 -15.69 -12.48 1.46
CA ARG A 8 -15.63 -12.16 0.03
C ARG A 8 -14.26 -12.46 -0.55
N PRO A 9 -14.18 -12.88 -1.82
CA PRO A 9 -12.90 -13.04 -2.51
C PRO A 9 -12.10 -11.73 -2.53
N ILE A 10 -10.77 -11.81 -2.32
CA ILE A 10 -9.90 -10.62 -2.29
C ILE A 10 -9.92 -9.90 -3.64
N GLU A 11 -10.01 -10.63 -4.75
CA GLU A 11 -10.10 -10.10 -6.12
C GLU A 11 -11.38 -9.30 -6.40
N ASP A 12 -12.37 -9.38 -5.52
CA ASP A 12 -13.63 -8.64 -5.64
C ASP A 12 -13.63 -7.29 -4.92
N TYR A 13 -12.45 -6.77 -4.56
CA TYR A 13 -12.31 -5.46 -3.93
C TYR A 13 -11.67 -4.44 -4.85
N GLY A 14 -12.27 -3.24 -4.92
CA GLY A 14 -11.64 -2.03 -5.41
C GLY A 14 -10.96 -1.27 -4.28
N ILE A 15 -9.85 -0.56 -4.60
CA ILE A 15 -9.12 0.29 -3.65
C ILE A 15 -9.34 1.76 -3.97
N ILE A 16 -9.68 2.56 -2.96
CA ILE A 16 -9.68 4.03 -3.02
C ILE A 16 -8.77 4.59 -1.93
N GLY A 17 -8.26 5.81 -2.11
CA GLY A 17 -7.36 6.43 -1.12
C GLY A 17 -6.99 7.86 -1.47
N ASP A 18 -6.26 8.52 -0.55
CA ASP A 18 -5.85 9.92 -0.64
C ASP A 18 -4.36 10.15 -0.32
N MET A 19 -3.56 9.09 -0.36
CA MET A 19 -2.14 9.14 0.01
C MET A 19 -1.91 9.42 1.51
N HIS A 20 -2.92 9.20 2.34
CA HIS A 20 -2.83 9.19 3.79
C HIS A 20 -3.36 7.87 4.33
N THR A 21 -4.49 7.43 3.78
CA THR A 21 -5.11 6.15 4.06
C THR A 21 -5.73 5.57 2.80
N ALA A 22 -6.20 4.33 2.89
CA ALA A 22 -6.91 3.66 1.81
C ALA A 22 -8.06 2.82 2.37
N ALA A 23 -9.08 2.59 1.55
CA ALA A 23 -10.20 1.72 1.85
C ALA A 23 -10.41 0.68 0.75
N LEU A 24 -10.82 -0.52 1.14
CA LEU A 24 -11.18 -1.60 0.23
C LEU A 24 -12.71 -1.75 0.19
N ILE A 25 -13.26 -1.65 -1.03
CA ILE A 25 -14.69 -1.67 -1.29
C ILE A 25 -15.03 -2.88 -2.16
N SER A 26 -15.91 -3.73 -1.66
CA SER A 26 -16.35 -4.93 -2.38
C SER A 26 -17.25 -4.59 -3.56
N LYS A 27 -17.38 -5.52 -4.52
CA LYS A 27 -18.31 -5.40 -5.66
C LYS A 27 -19.76 -5.16 -5.27
N GLU A 28 -20.16 -5.56 -4.06
CA GLU A 28 -21.51 -5.35 -3.56
C GLU A 28 -21.66 -4.02 -2.81
N GLY A 29 -20.65 -3.17 -2.82
CA GLY A 29 -20.70 -1.82 -2.24
C GLY A 29 -20.42 -1.77 -0.74
N SER A 30 -19.67 -2.73 -0.19
CA SER A 30 -19.25 -2.69 1.20
C SER A 30 -17.79 -2.28 1.37
N LEU A 31 -17.54 -1.26 2.20
CA LEU A 31 -16.22 -0.88 2.68
C LEU A 31 -15.87 -1.82 3.86
N ASP A 32 -14.96 -2.75 3.63
CA ASP A 32 -14.66 -3.86 4.53
C ASP A 32 -13.27 -3.77 5.17
N PHE A 33 -12.46 -2.83 4.73
CA PHE A 33 -11.14 -2.59 5.30
C PHE A 33 -10.75 -1.11 5.21
N MET A 34 -10.34 -0.51 6.32
CA MET A 34 -9.77 0.83 6.39
C MET A 34 -9.03 1.03 7.71
N CYS A 35 -7.79 1.47 7.65
CA CYS A 35 -7.06 2.03 8.78
C CYS A 35 -7.32 3.55 8.83
N TRP A 36 -7.49 4.12 10.00
CA TRP A 36 -7.85 5.52 10.15
C TRP A 36 -7.12 6.14 11.35
N PRO A 37 -6.60 7.35 11.23
CA PRO A 37 -6.70 8.27 10.08
C PRO A 37 -5.62 8.12 9.00
N VAL A 38 -4.57 7.34 9.26
CA VAL A 38 -3.46 7.14 8.31
C VAL A 38 -3.13 5.65 8.15
N PHE A 39 -2.28 5.30 7.19
CA PHE A 39 -2.00 3.91 6.80
C PHE A 39 -1.62 3.00 7.98
N ASP A 40 -0.73 3.44 8.87
CA ASP A 40 -0.23 2.66 10.01
C ASP A 40 -1.07 2.83 11.29
N SER A 41 -2.18 3.58 11.22
CA SER A 41 -3.14 3.67 12.32
C SER A 41 -3.88 2.35 12.53
N PRO A 42 -4.47 2.13 13.73
CA PRO A 42 -5.40 1.03 13.94
C PRO A 42 -6.54 1.02 12.92
N SER A 43 -7.01 -0.18 12.56
CA SER A 43 -8.19 -0.29 11.70
C SER A 43 -9.45 0.15 12.42
N VAL A 44 -10.36 0.76 11.65
CA VAL A 44 -11.75 1.06 12.06
C VAL A 44 -12.76 0.19 11.33
N PHE A 45 -12.35 -0.38 10.18
CA PHE A 45 -13.06 -1.44 9.49
C PHE A 45 -12.07 -2.52 9.09
N CYS A 46 -12.32 -3.76 9.47
CA CYS A 46 -11.49 -4.90 9.12
C CYS A 46 -12.33 -6.19 8.97
N ARG A 47 -13.58 -6.09 8.46
CA ARG A 47 -14.43 -7.26 8.16
C ARG A 47 -13.76 -8.24 7.22
N LEU A 48 -12.81 -7.77 6.41
CA LEU A 48 -11.95 -8.61 5.57
C LEU A 48 -11.16 -9.65 6.40
N LEU A 49 -10.80 -9.35 7.66
CA LEU A 49 -10.06 -10.23 8.56
C LEU A 49 -10.96 -10.93 9.60
N ASP A 50 -12.11 -10.34 9.94
CA ASP A 50 -13.07 -10.95 10.83
C ASP A 50 -14.48 -10.48 10.46
N LYS A 51 -15.26 -11.38 9.88
CA LYS A 51 -16.58 -11.07 9.33
C LYS A 51 -17.61 -10.64 10.38
N ASP A 52 -17.44 -11.05 11.63
CA ASP A 52 -18.39 -10.81 12.72
C ASP A 52 -17.98 -9.60 13.57
N LYS A 53 -16.67 -9.44 13.87
CA LYS A 53 -16.15 -8.40 14.78
C LYS A 53 -15.50 -7.22 14.04
N GLY A 54 -15.05 -7.43 12.80
CA GLY A 54 -14.18 -6.48 12.08
C GLY A 54 -14.83 -5.17 11.67
N GLY A 55 -16.14 -5.05 11.75
CA GLY A 55 -16.87 -3.85 11.36
C GLY A 55 -16.82 -3.55 9.85
N HIS A 56 -17.76 -2.73 9.39
CA HIS A 56 -17.89 -2.38 7.97
C HIS A 56 -18.77 -1.16 7.74
N PHE A 57 -18.73 -0.62 6.52
CA PHE A 57 -19.70 0.35 6.03
C PHE A 57 -20.26 -0.11 4.70
N SER A 58 -21.41 -0.78 4.70
CA SER A 58 -22.05 -1.30 3.50
C SER A 58 -23.21 -0.43 3.01
N ILE A 59 -23.33 -0.32 1.69
CA ILE A 59 -24.46 0.25 0.97
C ILE A 59 -24.78 -0.76 -0.13
N ILE A 60 -25.82 -1.58 0.08
CA ILE A 60 -26.12 -2.75 -0.74
C ILE A 60 -27.50 -2.63 -1.35
N ALA A 61 -27.58 -2.64 -2.68
CA ALA A 61 -28.84 -2.67 -3.39
C ALA A 61 -29.57 -4.01 -3.20
N LYS A 62 -30.87 -3.96 -3.08
CA LYS A 62 -31.76 -5.12 -3.00
C LYS A 62 -32.93 -4.96 -3.98
N THR A 63 -33.39 -6.06 -4.55
CA THR A 63 -34.65 -6.07 -5.30
C THR A 63 -35.83 -6.04 -4.35
N GLN A 64 -37.05 -5.81 -4.84
CA GLN A 64 -38.28 -5.89 -4.02
C GLN A 64 -38.47 -7.30 -3.40
N SER A 65 -37.97 -8.34 -4.05
CA SER A 65 -37.96 -9.70 -3.49
C SER A 65 -36.86 -9.93 -2.44
N GLY A 66 -35.96 -8.93 -2.19
CA GLY A 66 -34.84 -9.03 -1.27
C GLY A 66 -33.59 -9.67 -1.87
N ALA A 67 -33.62 -10.09 -3.15
CA ALA A 67 -32.46 -10.65 -3.83
C ALA A 67 -31.41 -9.56 -4.16
N LEU A 68 -30.15 -9.96 -4.32
CA LEU A 68 -29.08 -9.07 -4.77
C LEU A 68 -29.14 -8.89 -6.30
N PRO A 69 -29.23 -7.66 -6.82
CA PRO A 69 -29.14 -7.43 -8.25
C PRO A 69 -27.70 -7.63 -8.75
N ASN A 70 -27.54 -7.81 -10.07
CA ASN A 70 -26.22 -7.91 -10.67
C ASN A 70 -25.43 -6.62 -10.46
N SER A 71 -24.22 -6.72 -9.95
CA SER A 71 -23.31 -5.58 -9.75
C SER A 71 -22.15 -5.60 -10.72
N LYS A 72 -21.69 -4.42 -11.10
CA LYS A 72 -20.43 -4.18 -11.84
C LYS A 72 -19.67 -3.08 -11.13
N GLN A 73 -18.36 -3.26 -11.02
CA GLN A 73 -17.47 -2.27 -10.42
C GLN A 73 -16.42 -1.83 -11.43
N ARG A 74 -16.15 -0.53 -11.50
CA ARG A 74 -15.13 0.08 -12.35
C ARG A 74 -14.64 1.39 -11.76
N TYR A 75 -13.46 1.81 -12.15
CA TYR A 75 -13.02 3.18 -11.91
C TYR A 75 -13.47 4.10 -13.03
N LEU A 76 -13.75 5.36 -12.71
CA LEU A 76 -13.85 6.38 -13.73
C LEU A 76 -12.50 6.52 -14.45
N PRO A 77 -12.48 6.75 -15.77
CA PRO A 77 -11.24 6.78 -16.54
C PRO A 77 -10.20 7.74 -15.95
N TYR A 78 -8.96 7.27 -15.83
CA TYR A 78 -7.82 8.03 -15.29
C TYR A 78 -8.02 8.58 -13.87
N THR A 79 -8.80 7.91 -13.04
CA THR A 79 -9.06 8.36 -11.67
C THR A 79 -8.95 7.23 -10.64
N ASN A 80 -8.98 7.62 -9.35
CA ASN A 80 -9.26 6.72 -8.23
C ASN A 80 -10.66 6.97 -7.64
N ILE A 81 -11.63 7.26 -8.50
CA ILE A 81 -13.07 7.32 -8.19
C ILE A 81 -13.68 5.98 -8.62
N LEU A 82 -14.24 5.25 -7.69
CA LEU A 82 -14.78 3.91 -7.90
C LEU A 82 -16.29 3.97 -8.07
N GLU A 83 -16.81 3.40 -9.14
CA GLU A 83 -18.24 3.25 -9.40
C GLU A 83 -18.64 1.80 -9.23
N THR A 84 -19.58 1.54 -8.32
CA THR A 84 -20.31 0.28 -8.22
C THR A 84 -21.71 0.47 -8.77
N ARG A 85 -22.07 -0.29 -9.78
CA ARG A 85 -23.34 -0.14 -10.49
C ARG A 85 -24.17 -1.42 -10.40
N TRP A 86 -25.40 -1.29 -9.94
CA TRP A 86 -26.40 -2.36 -9.94
C TRP A 86 -27.41 -2.13 -11.06
N ILE A 87 -27.71 -3.21 -11.77
CA ILE A 87 -28.66 -3.20 -12.89
C ILE A 87 -29.67 -4.31 -12.67
N HIS A 88 -30.94 -3.93 -12.63
CA HIS A 88 -32.08 -4.84 -12.52
C HIS A 88 -33.28 -4.32 -13.33
N GLU A 89 -34.29 -5.15 -13.53
CA GLU A 89 -35.53 -4.74 -14.20
C GLU A 89 -36.23 -3.58 -13.48
N GLU A 90 -36.21 -3.59 -12.13
CA GLU A 90 -36.80 -2.57 -11.27
C GLU A 90 -36.09 -1.23 -11.34
N GLY A 91 -34.78 -1.20 -11.61
CA GLY A 91 -34.04 0.04 -11.66
C GLY A 91 -32.53 -0.11 -11.87
N VAL A 92 -31.86 1.06 -11.86
CA VAL A 92 -30.41 1.17 -11.95
C VAL A 92 -29.91 2.08 -10.84
N LEU A 93 -28.99 1.57 -10.02
CA LEU A 93 -28.29 2.34 -8.99
C LEU A 93 -26.80 2.45 -9.29
N ASN A 94 -26.22 3.60 -8.97
CA ASN A 94 -24.79 3.84 -8.98
C ASN A 94 -24.34 4.26 -7.58
N LEU A 95 -23.28 3.67 -7.07
CA LEU A 95 -22.58 4.11 -5.87
C LEU A 95 -21.20 4.60 -6.30
N ILE A 96 -20.90 5.86 -6.02
CA ILE A 96 -19.64 6.53 -6.34
C ILE A 96 -18.86 6.71 -5.04
N ASP A 97 -17.72 6.03 -4.94
CA ASP A 97 -16.87 6.02 -3.77
C ASP A 97 -15.52 6.68 -4.07
N TYR A 98 -15.12 7.65 -3.25
CA TYR A 98 -13.82 8.31 -3.40
C TYR A 98 -13.36 8.99 -2.11
N PHE A 99 -12.05 9.21 -2.02
CA PHE A 99 -11.46 10.17 -1.09
C PHE A 99 -11.24 11.49 -1.84
N PRO A 100 -11.71 12.63 -1.32
CA PRO A 100 -11.45 13.93 -1.93
C PRO A 100 -9.97 14.28 -1.93
N VAL A 101 -9.42 14.60 -3.10
CA VAL A 101 -8.03 15.07 -3.26
C VAL A 101 -7.99 16.27 -4.18
N SER A 102 -7.10 17.25 -3.89
CA SER A 102 -6.94 18.45 -4.69
C SER A 102 -5.51 18.98 -4.64
N ASN A 103 -5.07 19.63 -5.72
CA ASN A 103 -3.84 20.42 -5.76
C ASN A 103 -4.11 21.91 -5.44
N LYS A 104 -5.37 22.34 -5.37
CA LYS A 104 -5.73 23.74 -5.20
C LYS A 104 -5.64 24.18 -3.74
N LYS A 105 -4.86 25.22 -3.46
CA LYS A 105 -4.86 25.90 -2.16
C LYS A 105 -6.13 26.77 -2.07
N SER A 106 -7.08 26.37 -1.24
CA SER A 106 -8.21 27.20 -0.89
C SER A 106 -8.07 27.72 0.54
N PRO A 107 -8.36 28.98 0.84
CA PRO A 107 -8.42 29.48 2.21
C PRO A 107 -9.40 28.72 3.10
N GLN A 108 -10.38 28.04 2.49
CA GLN A 108 -11.37 27.20 3.15
C GLN A 108 -10.93 25.74 3.29
N SER A 109 -9.84 25.32 2.64
CA SER A 109 -9.35 23.93 2.69
C SER A 109 -9.01 23.45 4.09
N ASP A 110 -8.68 24.37 5.00
CA ASP A 110 -8.32 24.06 6.37
C ASP A 110 -9.49 23.69 7.27
N ARG A 111 -10.71 24.11 6.91
CA ARG A 111 -11.93 23.86 7.69
C ARG A 111 -12.77 22.70 7.17
N TYR A 112 -12.71 22.41 5.87
CA TYR A 112 -13.56 21.44 5.22
C TYR A 112 -12.75 20.22 4.72
N LEU A 113 -13.45 19.23 4.19
CA LEU A 113 -12.92 17.97 3.66
C LEU A 113 -11.99 18.13 2.44
N SER A 114 -11.12 19.10 2.36
CA SER A 114 -10.22 19.19 1.21
C SER A 114 -8.91 18.46 1.49
N GLY A 115 -8.52 17.57 0.60
CA GLY A 115 -7.27 16.80 0.66
C GLY A 115 -5.99 17.61 0.44
N TYR A 116 -5.99 18.91 0.71
CA TYR A 116 -4.79 19.73 0.63
C TYR A 116 -4.00 19.64 1.93
N CYS A 117 -2.84 18.99 1.89
CA CYS A 117 -1.86 19.00 2.97
C CYS A 117 -0.78 20.04 2.66
N ALA A 118 -0.78 21.17 3.36
CA ALA A 118 0.34 22.11 3.33
C ALA A 118 1.46 21.56 4.22
N CYS A 119 2.35 20.75 3.65
CA CYS A 119 3.46 20.13 4.38
C CYS A 119 4.72 20.98 4.46
N THR A 120 4.65 22.29 4.19
CA THR A 120 5.82 23.16 4.20
C THR A 120 5.56 24.44 4.96
N GLU A 121 5.90 24.45 6.26
CA GLU A 121 6.30 25.70 6.90
C GLU A 121 7.84 25.77 6.94
N PRO A 122 8.44 26.87 6.50
CA PRO A 122 9.89 27.06 6.60
C PRO A 122 10.30 27.20 8.06
N GLY A 123 11.07 26.25 8.59
CA GLY A 123 11.75 26.38 9.89
C GLY A 123 11.08 25.78 11.13
N GLY A 124 9.95 25.07 11.00
CA GLY A 124 9.30 24.36 12.11
C GLY A 124 9.51 22.85 12.07
N ASN A 125 9.52 22.19 13.22
CA ASN A 125 9.58 20.74 13.35
C ASN A 125 8.61 20.06 12.34
N ARG A 126 9.16 19.48 11.28
CA ARG A 126 8.47 18.89 10.11
C ARG A 126 7.38 17.85 10.47
N TRP A 127 7.33 17.41 11.72
CA TRP A 127 6.56 16.25 12.17
C TRP A 127 5.39 16.59 13.11
N LYS A 128 5.17 17.88 13.44
CA LYS A 128 4.10 18.30 14.36
C LYS A 128 2.82 18.82 13.68
N THR A 129 2.75 18.83 12.37
CA THR A 129 1.48 19.14 11.70
C THR A 129 0.62 17.89 11.74
N GLY A 130 -0.39 17.90 12.60
CA GLY A 130 -1.40 16.84 12.65
C GLY A 130 -1.91 16.56 11.25
N ALA A 131 -1.94 15.28 10.86
CA ALA A 131 -2.46 14.87 9.58
C ALA A 131 -3.87 15.44 9.41
N ARG A 132 -4.08 16.28 8.41
CA ARG A 132 -5.40 16.80 8.08
C ARG A 132 -6.10 15.74 7.27
N HIS A 133 -6.93 14.97 7.96
CA HIS A 133 -7.63 13.86 7.36
C HIS A 133 -8.71 14.41 6.43
N SER A 134 -8.75 13.89 5.22
CA SER A 134 -9.89 13.99 4.34
C SER A 134 -11.03 13.10 4.88
N GLY A 135 -12.01 12.79 4.13
CA GLY A 135 -13.06 11.84 4.47
C GLY A 135 -13.31 10.91 3.31
N VAL A 136 -14.14 9.92 3.52
CA VAL A 136 -14.67 9.07 2.45
C VAL A 136 -16.03 9.61 2.05
N VAL A 137 -16.20 9.89 0.76
CA VAL A 137 -17.50 10.26 0.18
C VAL A 137 -18.05 9.03 -0.52
N ARG A 138 -19.29 8.67 -0.18
CA ARG A 138 -20.05 7.58 -0.78
C ARG A 138 -21.39 8.14 -1.29
N ARG A 139 -21.50 8.37 -2.59
CA ARG A 139 -22.70 8.95 -3.23
C ARG A 139 -23.50 7.88 -3.94
N LEU A 140 -24.70 7.65 -3.46
CA LEU A 140 -25.69 6.74 -4.03
C LEU A 140 -26.65 7.52 -4.93
N GLU A 141 -26.83 7.10 -6.17
CA GLU A 141 -27.67 7.75 -7.18
C GLU A 141 -28.58 6.74 -7.85
N CYS A 142 -29.88 7.02 -7.89
CA CYS A 142 -30.84 6.24 -8.67
C CYS A 142 -30.96 6.84 -10.09
N GLY A 143 -30.35 6.14 -11.05
CA GLY A 143 -30.38 6.57 -12.45
C GLY A 143 -31.67 6.19 -13.19
N ARG A 144 -32.41 5.17 -12.74
CA ARG A 144 -33.65 4.70 -13.34
C ARG A 144 -34.47 3.87 -12.36
N GLY A 145 -35.79 4.03 -12.40
CA GLY A 145 -36.75 3.16 -11.70
C GLY A 145 -36.75 3.36 -10.19
N VAL A 146 -36.94 2.26 -9.46
CA VAL A 146 -37.04 2.25 -7.98
C VAL A 146 -36.26 1.07 -7.43
N MET A 147 -35.40 1.33 -6.46
CA MET A 147 -34.60 0.29 -5.83
C MET A 147 -34.64 0.41 -4.30
N ASN A 148 -34.58 -0.72 -3.64
CA ASN A 148 -34.34 -0.79 -2.19
C ASN A 148 -32.84 -0.86 -1.92
N VAL A 149 -32.41 -0.26 -0.82
CA VAL A 149 -30.99 -0.25 -0.41
C VAL A 149 -30.93 -0.46 1.09
N ASN A 150 -30.07 -1.37 1.51
CA ASN A 150 -29.72 -1.54 2.90
C ASN A 150 -28.39 -0.86 3.18
N VAL A 151 -28.33 -0.02 4.21
CA VAL A 151 -27.14 0.66 4.68
C VAL A 151 -26.81 0.18 6.08
N GLU A 152 -25.54 -0.18 6.28
CA GLU A 152 -25.04 -0.60 7.59
C GLU A 152 -23.70 0.07 7.85
N ILE A 153 -23.53 0.68 9.02
CA ILE A 153 -22.29 1.31 9.46
C ILE A 153 -21.96 0.81 10.86
N PHE A 154 -21.00 -0.09 10.96
CA PHE A 154 -20.53 -0.69 12.21
C PHE A 154 -19.02 -0.49 12.32
N PRO A 155 -18.52 0.62 12.87
CA PRO A 155 -17.08 0.79 13.09
C PRO A 155 -16.58 -0.15 14.19
N SER A 156 -15.36 -0.64 14.04
CA SER A 156 -14.68 -1.54 14.96
C SER A 156 -13.31 -0.98 15.28
N PHE A 157 -13.27 -0.13 16.31
CA PHE A 157 -12.08 0.65 16.65
C PHE A 157 -10.93 -0.19 17.18
N ASN A 158 -9.70 0.28 16.92
CA ASN A 158 -8.45 -0.28 17.43
C ASN A 158 -8.34 -1.80 17.16
N TYR A 159 -8.55 -2.19 15.89
CA TYR A 159 -8.52 -3.61 15.48
C TYR A 159 -9.61 -4.45 16.20
N ALA A 160 -10.80 -3.92 16.37
CA ALA A 160 -11.90 -4.54 17.11
C ALA A 160 -11.58 -4.83 18.60
N ARG A 161 -10.82 -3.96 19.26
CA ARG A 161 -10.49 -4.06 20.69
C ARG A 161 -11.19 -3.04 21.56
N ASP A 162 -11.47 -1.85 20.99
CA ASP A 162 -12.03 -0.74 21.76
C ASP A 162 -13.54 -0.61 21.52
N GLY A 163 -14.29 -0.52 22.61
CA GLY A 163 -15.70 -0.18 22.54
C GLY A 163 -15.93 1.27 22.15
N HIS A 164 -17.15 1.56 21.68
CA HIS A 164 -17.56 2.92 21.33
C HIS A 164 -19.01 3.18 21.69
N THR A 165 -19.38 4.45 21.77
CA THR A 165 -20.76 4.93 21.89
C THR A 165 -21.19 5.56 20.58
N ALA A 166 -22.43 5.30 20.15
CA ALA A 166 -23.02 5.94 18.99
C ALA A 166 -24.04 6.99 19.43
N ARG A 167 -24.03 8.14 18.76
CA ARG A 167 -25.02 9.22 18.97
C ARG A 167 -25.48 9.71 17.60
N ALA A 168 -26.77 9.83 17.40
CA ALA A 168 -27.32 10.25 16.13
C ALA A 168 -28.27 11.45 16.31
N ASN A 169 -28.06 12.48 15.49
CA ASN A 169 -29.02 13.57 15.28
C ASN A 169 -29.84 13.21 14.04
N LEU A 170 -30.86 12.37 14.24
CA LEU A 170 -31.74 11.92 13.17
C LEU A 170 -33.01 12.77 13.20
N SER A 171 -33.30 13.49 12.13
CA SER A 171 -34.55 14.22 11.98
C SER A 171 -35.58 13.30 11.32
N ASN A 172 -36.71 13.07 11.98
CA ASN A 172 -37.87 12.38 11.39
C ASN A 172 -38.72 13.32 10.50
N ASP A 173 -38.33 14.58 10.37
CA ASP A 173 -39.04 15.56 9.54
C ASP A 173 -38.56 15.47 8.09
N THR A 174 -39.30 14.75 7.28
CA THR A 174 -39.05 14.52 5.86
C THR A 174 -39.33 15.75 4.97
N THR A 175 -39.79 16.85 5.55
CA THR A 175 -40.20 18.04 4.77
C THR A 175 -39.06 19.03 4.51
N ASN A 176 -37.97 18.92 5.27
CA ASN A 176 -36.78 19.75 5.10
C ASN A 176 -35.55 18.88 4.79
N ASN A 177 -34.72 19.26 3.81
CA ASN A 177 -33.43 18.66 3.45
C ASN A 177 -32.43 18.78 4.61
N LYS A 178 -32.67 18.18 5.77
CA LYS A 178 -31.79 18.30 6.90
C LYS A 178 -30.66 17.29 6.83
N LEU A 179 -29.46 17.82 6.97
CA LEU A 179 -28.25 17.04 7.20
C LEU A 179 -28.46 16.18 8.46
N GLN A 180 -28.38 14.86 8.31
CA GLN A 180 -28.39 13.93 9.42
C GLN A 180 -26.96 13.58 9.77
N THR A 181 -26.66 13.48 11.05
CA THR A 181 -25.28 13.25 11.52
C THR A 181 -25.25 12.14 12.55
N VAL A 182 -24.32 11.22 12.39
CA VAL A 182 -24.04 10.15 13.35
C VAL A 182 -22.59 10.25 13.81
N TYR A 183 -22.40 10.16 15.12
CA TYR A 183 -21.09 10.15 15.77
C TYR A 183 -20.82 8.79 16.38
N PHE A 184 -19.62 8.29 16.18
CA PHE A 184 -19.09 7.10 16.83
C PHE A 184 -17.86 7.51 17.65
N ASP A 185 -17.99 7.50 18.97
CA ASP A 185 -16.97 7.97 19.89
C ASP A 185 -16.31 6.79 20.62
N SER A 186 -15.06 6.51 20.34
CA SER A 186 -14.21 5.58 21.09
C SER A 186 -13.26 6.36 22.01
N ALA A 187 -12.56 5.67 22.90
CA ALA A 187 -11.62 6.29 23.82
C ALA A 187 -10.41 6.97 23.09
N ARG A 188 -10.05 6.47 21.92
CA ARG A 188 -8.87 6.92 21.18
C ARG A 188 -9.20 7.69 19.91
N GLU A 189 -10.31 7.37 19.27
CA GLU A 189 -10.64 7.86 17.94
C GLU A 189 -12.13 8.18 17.85
N ARG A 190 -12.46 9.14 17.00
CA ARG A 190 -13.83 9.58 16.72
C ARG A 190 -14.09 9.64 15.25
N ILE A 191 -15.23 9.14 14.83
CA ILE A 191 -15.69 9.19 13.45
C ILE A 191 -17.07 9.84 13.42
N GLN A 192 -17.27 10.74 12.47
CA GLN A 192 -18.55 11.33 12.13
C GLN A 192 -18.97 10.87 10.73
N VAL A 193 -20.25 10.56 10.59
CA VAL A 193 -20.87 10.31 9.28
C VAL A 193 -22.00 11.30 9.10
N ASP A 194 -21.84 12.18 8.12
CA ASP A 194 -22.88 13.08 7.68
C ASP A 194 -23.64 12.48 6.50
N ILE A 195 -24.95 12.54 6.54
CA ILE A 195 -25.86 11.95 5.55
C ILE A 195 -26.67 13.09 4.96
N PHE A 196 -26.53 13.28 3.66
CA PHE A 196 -27.18 14.34 2.93
C PHE A 196 -28.07 13.77 1.82
N VAL A 197 -29.34 14.20 1.77
CA VAL A 197 -30.28 13.85 0.71
C VAL A 197 -30.36 14.97 -0.28
N ASP A 198 -29.94 14.73 -1.52
CA ASP A 198 -30.01 15.67 -2.63
C ASP A 198 -31.14 15.29 -3.58
N ASN A 199 -32.14 16.16 -3.68
CA ASN A 199 -33.26 16.01 -4.60
C ASN A 199 -33.07 16.99 -5.79
N ARG A 200 -32.35 16.54 -6.81
CA ARG A 200 -32.04 17.38 -8.01
C ARG A 200 -33.27 17.74 -8.87
N ARG A 201 -34.42 17.13 -8.66
CA ARG A 201 -35.64 17.42 -9.39
C ARG A 201 -36.67 18.07 -8.46
N GLU A 202 -37.07 19.30 -8.78
CA GLU A 202 -38.17 19.96 -8.08
C GLU A 202 -39.43 19.09 -8.12
N GLY A 203 -40.09 18.90 -6.97
CA GLY A 203 -41.33 18.15 -6.82
C GLY A 203 -41.21 16.65 -6.55
N GLN A 204 -40.01 16.10 -6.46
CA GLN A 204 -39.83 14.74 -5.95
C GLN A 204 -39.80 14.73 -4.39
N GLY A 205 -40.58 13.85 -3.78
CA GLY A 205 -40.52 13.59 -2.33
C GLY A 205 -39.13 13.07 -1.92
N GLN A 206 -38.84 13.18 -0.64
CA GLN A 206 -37.61 12.57 -0.08
C GLN A 206 -37.65 11.05 -0.19
N PRO A 207 -36.48 10.36 -0.25
CA PRO A 207 -36.42 8.92 -0.12
C PRO A 207 -37.09 8.47 1.18
N ASP A 208 -37.79 7.35 1.11
CA ASP A 208 -38.37 6.73 2.29
C ASP A 208 -37.22 6.12 3.12
N THR A 209 -36.87 6.77 4.22
CA THR A 209 -35.66 6.43 4.99
C THR A 209 -35.98 6.32 6.47
N VAL A 210 -35.55 5.22 7.07
CA VAL A 210 -35.59 5.04 8.51
C VAL A 210 -34.20 4.66 8.99
N PHE A 211 -33.51 5.59 9.63
CA PHE A 211 -32.22 5.35 10.29
C PHE A 211 -32.44 4.96 11.75
N ARG A 212 -31.73 3.94 12.21
CA ARG A 212 -31.79 3.48 13.61
C ARG A 212 -30.42 3.05 14.12
N LEU A 213 -30.13 3.33 15.38
CA LEU A 213 -28.99 2.75 16.08
C LEU A 213 -29.36 1.36 16.57
N VAL A 214 -28.50 0.38 16.33
CA VAL A 214 -28.76 -1.03 16.67
C VAL A 214 -27.53 -1.66 17.31
N ASP A 215 -27.76 -2.59 18.20
CA ASP A 215 -26.74 -3.48 18.75
C ASP A 215 -26.65 -4.73 17.89
N ARG A 216 -25.44 -5.25 17.69
CA ARG A 216 -25.20 -6.49 16.94
C ARG A 216 -24.22 -7.38 17.72
N PRO A 217 -24.51 -8.70 17.83
CA PRO A 217 -23.59 -9.65 18.47
C PRO A 217 -22.20 -9.60 17.83
N GLY A 218 -21.15 -9.60 18.67
CA GLY A 218 -19.77 -9.52 18.22
C GLY A 218 -19.22 -8.10 18.05
N GLN A 219 -20.07 -7.08 17.93
CA GLN A 219 -19.65 -5.67 17.86
C GLN A 219 -19.51 -5.07 19.27
N LEU A 220 -18.52 -4.18 19.45
CA LEU A 220 -18.23 -3.54 20.74
C LEU A 220 -18.90 -2.16 20.91
N GLY A 221 -19.96 -1.90 20.15
CA GLY A 221 -20.77 -0.69 20.20
C GLY A 221 -21.91 -0.74 19.20
N GLN A 222 -22.78 0.26 19.27
CA GLN A 222 -23.93 0.36 18.36
C GLN A 222 -23.48 0.80 16.96
N GLY A 223 -24.10 0.21 15.95
CA GLY A 223 -24.01 0.66 14.57
C GLY A 223 -25.24 1.42 14.10
N LEU A 224 -25.18 1.97 12.92
CA LEU A 224 -26.30 2.57 12.19
C LEU A 224 -26.82 1.57 11.15
N GLU A 225 -28.11 1.33 11.15
CA GLU A 225 -28.84 0.63 10.08
C GLU A 225 -29.87 1.53 9.44
N ALA A 226 -30.04 1.37 8.12
CA ALA A 226 -31.16 1.98 7.40
C ALA A 226 -31.61 1.10 6.24
N ASP A 227 -32.93 1.06 6.05
CA ASP A 227 -33.54 0.57 4.84
C ASP A 227 -34.07 1.78 4.06
N LEU A 228 -33.60 1.92 2.83
CA LEU A 228 -33.89 3.05 1.96
C LEU A 228 -34.69 2.55 0.76
N ARG A 229 -35.69 3.35 0.35
CA ARG A 229 -36.34 3.19 -0.95
C ARG A 229 -36.05 4.44 -1.77
N ILE A 230 -35.24 4.29 -2.82
CA ILE A 230 -34.75 5.38 -3.64
C ILE A 230 -35.35 5.28 -5.06
N VAL A 231 -35.81 6.40 -5.59
CA VAL A 231 -36.43 6.49 -6.92
C VAL A 231 -35.59 7.30 -7.88
N GLU A 232 -35.86 7.14 -9.17
CA GLU A 232 -35.13 7.82 -10.25
C GLU A 232 -34.93 9.33 -10.00
N GLY A 233 -33.67 9.76 -10.08
CA GLY A 233 -33.23 11.13 -9.87
C GLY A 233 -32.92 11.52 -8.42
N GLN A 234 -33.18 10.65 -7.44
CA GLN A 234 -32.79 10.88 -6.06
C GLN A 234 -31.33 10.48 -5.81
N ASN A 235 -30.66 11.25 -4.96
CA ASN A 235 -29.28 11.00 -4.52
C ASN A 235 -29.20 11.07 -3.01
N ILE A 236 -28.36 10.20 -2.42
CA ILE A 236 -28.00 10.23 -1.01
C ILE A 236 -26.48 10.21 -0.93
N VAL A 237 -25.91 11.12 -0.17
CA VAL A 237 -24.46 11.20 0.03
C VAL A 237 -24.13 10.93 1.49
N PHE A 238 -23.23 10.01 1.70
CA PHE A 238 -22.65 9.71 3.00
C PHE A 238 -21.22 10.22 3.01
N VAL A 239 -20.86 10.98 4.04
CA VAL A 239 -19.51 11.53 4.20
C VAL A 239 -18.97 11.09 5.56
N LEU A 240 -18.01 10.17 5.56
CA LEU A 240 -17.30 9.73 6.76
C LEU A 240 -16.05 10.59 6.94
N HIS A 241 -15.90 11.22 8.10
CA HIS A 241 -14.76 12.09 8.40
C HIS A 241 -14.50 12.23 9.91
N SER A 242 -13.41 12.94 10.27
CA SER A 242 -13.15 13.31 11.65
C SER A 242 -14.11 14.43 12.10
N PRO A 243 -14.62 14.44 13.36
CA PRO A 243 -15.49 15.49 13.89
C PRO A 243 -14.85 16.89 13.93
N GLU A 244 -13.53 16.97 13.82
CA GLU A 244 -12.82 18.25 13.71
C GLU A 244 -13.05 18.96 12.39
N LYS A 245 -13.59 18.26 11.40
CA LYS A 245 -13.98 18.76 10.11
C LYS A 245 -15.49 18.97 10.08
N THR A 246 -15.92 19.98 9.38
CA THR A 246 -17.35 20.29 9.23
C THR A 246 -17.69 20.37 7.75
N LEU A 247 -18.92 20.02 7.39
CA LEU A 247 -19.47 20.40 6.10
C LEU A 247 -19.89 21.87 6.13
N PRO A 248 -19.90 22.55 4.99
CA PRO A 248 -20.45 23.91 4.91
C PRO A 248 -21.95 23.91 5.25
N ALA A 249 -22.52 25.12 5.39
CA ALA A 249 -23.94 25.27 5.66
C ALA A 249 -24.78 24.46 4.64
N GLU A 250 -25.91 23.94 5.08
CA GLU A 250 -26.76 22.98 4.35
C GLU A 250 -27.06 23.42 2.90
N ASN A 251 -27.35 24.70 2.67
CA ASN A 251 -27.60 25.26 1.36
C ASN A 251 -26.38 25.33 0.44
N GLN A 252 -25.18 25.01 0.93
CA GLN A 252 -23.92 25.01 0.18
C GLN A 252 -23.32 23.60 0.02
N VAL A 253 -23.85 22.59 0.73
CA VAL A 253 -23.28 21.24 0.77
C VAL A 253 -23.24 20.61 -0.60
N ASP A 254 -24.31 20.68 -1.39
CA ASP A 254 -24.39 20.08 -2.72
C ASP A 254 -23.34 20.67 -3.67
N SER A 255 -23.28 22.00 -3.77
CA SER A 255 -22.27 22.67 -4.59
C SER A 255 -20.85 22.39 -4.11
N TYR A 256 -20.66 22.22 -2.80
CA TYR A 256 -19.37 21.86 -2.21
C TYR A 256 -18.96 20.43 -2.56
N LEU A 257 -19.85 19.45 -2.41
CA LEU A 257 -19.58 18.04 -2.75
C LEU A 257 -19.34 17.87 -4.26
N GLY A 258 -20.11 18.54 -5.11
CA GLY A 258 -19.88 18.53 -6.55
C GLY A 258 -18.53 19.12 -6.95
N ARG A 259 -18.08 20.18 -6.26
CA ARG A 259 -16.74 20.73 -6.44
C ARG A 259 -15.63 19.74 -5.97
N LEU A 260 -15.80 19.09 -4.83
CA LEU A 260 -14.84 18.09 -4.35
C LEU A 260 -14.67 16.94 -5.34
N GLU A 261 -15.75 16.45 -5.90
CA GLU A 261 -15.72 15.38 -6.91
C GLU A 261 -14.97 15.84 -8.16
N MET A 262 -15.27 17.06 -8.65
CA MET A 262 -14.61 17.63 -9.81
C MET A 262 -13.10 17.85 -9.56
N GLU A 263 -12.73 18.42 -8.43
CA GLU A 263 -11.32 18.62 -8.06
C GLU A 263 -10.57 17.30 -7.93
N THR A 264 -11.23 16.27 -7.39
CA THR A 264 -10.67 14.90 -7.30
C THR A 264 -10.46 14.30 -8.68
N PHE A 265 -11.44 14.46 -9.57
CA PHE A 265 -11.34 14.02 -10.95
C PHE A 265 -10.19 14.73 -11.68
N GLU A 266 -10.10 16.06 -11.59
CA GLU A 266 -9.03 16.86 -12.19
C GLU A 266 -7.65 16.43 -11.67
N TYR A 267 -7.51 16.24 -10.33
CA TYR A 267 -6.25 15.81 -9.71
C TYR A 267 -5.71 14.51 -10.31
N TRP A 268 -6.55 13.48 -10.36
CA TRP A 268 -6.14 12.17 -10.86
C TRP A 268 -5.88 12.19 -12.36
N ASN A 269 -6.72 12.89 -13.13
CA ASN A 269 -6.51 13.05 -14.56
C ASN A 269 -5.19 13.75 -14.87
N GLU A 270 -4.90 14.88 -14.20
CA GLU A 270 -3.64 15.59 -14.36
C GLU A 270 -2.45 14.69 -14.03
N TRP A 271 -2.53 13.91 -12.95
CA TRP A 271 -1.48 13.00 -12.57
C TRP A 271 -1.30 11.86 -13.60
N CYS A 272 -2.35 11.18 -13.99
CA CYS A 272 -2.31 10.07 -14.95
C CYS A 272 -1.78 10.50 -16.33
N HIS A 273 -2.12 11.71 -16.80
CA HIS A 273 -1.68 12.21 -18.10
C HIS A 273 -0.17 12.50 -18.18
N ARG A 274 0.54 12.55 -17.05
CA ARG A 274 2.01 12.64 -17.03
C ARG A 274 2.69 11.36 -17.46
N CYS A 275 1.99 10.23 -17.49
CA CYS A 275 2.54 8.93 -17.84
C CYS A 275 3.13 8.92 -19.26
N THR A 276 4.41 8.56 -19.38
CA THR A 276 5.13 8.47 -20.65
C THR A 276 5.08 7.10 -21.31
N PHE A 277 4.50 6.10 -20.65
CA PHE A 277 4.39 4.74 -21.20
C PHE A 277 3.53 4.71 -22.46
N ARG A 278 4.03 4.00 -23.50
CA ARG A 278 3.37 3.89 -24.81
C ARG A 278 3.28 2.44 -25.32
N GLY A 279 3.56 1.48 -24.46
CA GLY A 279 3.55 0.05 -24.80
C GLY A 279 2.17 -0.58 -24.80
N HIS A 280 2.15 -1.90 -25.02
CA HIS A 280 0.95 -2.72 -24.84
C HIS A 280 0.51 -2.71 -23.36
N TYR A 281 -0.77 -3.00 -23.08
CA TYR A 281 -1.33 -3.01 -21.73
C TYR A 281 -1.27 -1.67 -21.01
N ARG A 282 -1.38 -0.57 -21.76
CA ARG A 282 -1.24 0.80 -21.23
C ARG A 282 -2.20 1.06 -20.05
N GLU A 283 -3.46 0.65 -20.17
CA GLU A 283 -4.46 0.83 -19.12
C GLU A 283 -4.06 0.12 -17.82
N GLN A 284 -3.57 -1.12 -17.91
CA GLN A 284 -3.12 -1.89 -16.76
C GLN A 284 -1.87 -1.27 -16.12
N VAL A 285 -0.94 -0.78 -16.93
CA VAL A 285 0.26 -0.08 -16.45
C VAL A 285 -0.12 1.23 -15.75
N GLU A 286 -0.97 2.06 -16.36
CA GLU A 286 -1.44 3.32 -15.76
C GLU A 286 -2.19 3.07 -14.45
N ARG A 287 -3.02 2.02 -14.38
CA ARG A 287 -3.71 1.60 -13.15
C ARG A 287 -2.72 1.13 -12.07
N SER A 288 -1.71 0.36 -12.43
CA SER A 288 -0.66 -0.08 -11.51
C SER A 288 0.15 1.09 -10.96
N LEU A 289 0.53 2.05 -11.81
CA LEU A 289 1.21 3.28 -11.39
C LEU A 289 0.36 4.10 -10.42
N LEU A 290 -0.96 4.18 -10.67
CA LEU A 290 -1.89 4.88 -9.79
C LEU A 290 -1.96 4.20 -8.41
N VAL A 291 -1.97 2.87 -8.35
CA VAL A 291 -1.92 2.14 -7.07
C VAL A 291 -0.63 2.46 -6.33
N LEU A 292 0.53 2.45 -6.98
CA LEU A 292 1.81 2.85 -6.35
C LEU A 292 1.75 4.30 -5.82
N LYS A 293 1.11 5.20 -6.57
CA LYS A 293 0.86 6.58 -6.09
C LYS A 293 0.01 6.62 -4.84
N LEU A 294 -1.07 5.82 -4.78
CA LEU A 294 -1.94 5.74 -3.60
C LEU A 294 -1.19 5.28 -2.36
N LEU A 295 -0.21 4.39 -2.51
CA LEU A 295 0.60 3.86 -1.41
C LEU A 295 1.71 4.82 -0.94
N THR A 296 1.87 5.97 -1.59
CA THR A 296 2.83 7.00 -1.19
C THR A 296 2.21 7.88 -0.11
N TYR A 297 2.78 7.89 1.10
CA TYR A 297 2.33 8.78 2.17
C TYR A 297 2.78 10.21 1.88
N LYS A 298 1.82 11.05 1.47
CA LYS A 298 2.07 12.40 0.95
C LYS A 298 2.89 13.30 1.90
N PRO A 299 2.68 13.28 3.25
CA PRO A 299 3.40 14.16 4.15
C PRO A 299 4.91 13.90 4.24
N THR A 300 5.37 12.68 4.06
CA THR A 300 6.79 12.32 4.24
C THR A 300 7.46 11.82 2.98
N GLY A 301 6.68 11.32 2.01
CA GLY A 301 7.20 10.64 0.83
C GLY A 301 7.49 9.14 1.05
N ALA A 302 7.24 8.59 2.25
CA ALA A 302 7.33 7.16 2.48
C ALA A 302 6.35 6.38 1.58
N VAL A 303 6.75 5.22 1.08
CA VAL A 303 5.88 4.34 0.27
C VAL A 303 5.68 3.05 1.02
N ILE A 304 4.44 2.74 1.39
CA ILE A 304 4.11 1.49 2.07
C ILE A 304 4.02 0.33 1.08
N ALA A 305 4.34 -0.90 1.53
CA ALA A 305 4.29 -2.08 0.67
C ALA A 305 2.85 -2.47 0.30
N ALA A 306 1.91 -2.37 1.25
CA ALA A 306 0.48 -2.53 1.00
C ALA A 306 -0.35 -1.79 2.07
N PRO A 307 -1.62 -1.43 1.80
CA PRO A 307 -2.45 -0.73 2.77
C PRO A 307 -3.08 -1.66 3.82
N THR A 308 -2.84 -2.98 3.72
CA THR A 308 -3.45 -4.02 4.54
C THR A 308 -2.45 -4.67 5.48
N PHE A 309 -2.97 -5.26 6.54
CA PHE A 309 -2.22 -6.14 7.45
C PHE A 309 -2.86 -7.52 7.47
N SER A 310 -2.05 -8.53 7.69
CA SER A 310 -2.44 -9.94 7.93
C SER A 310 -3.30 -10.61 6.86
N LEU A 311 -3.26 -10.15 5.62
CA LEU A 311 -3.75 -10.98 4.51
C LEU A 311 -2.78 -12.13 4.27
N PRO A 312 -3.28 -13.36 4.06
CA PRO A 312 -2.44 -14.54 3.98
C PRO A 312 -1.72 -14.68 2.64
N GLU A 313 -0.46 -15.12 2.68
CA GLU A 313 0.23 -15.62 1.48
C GLU A 313 -0.43 -16.89 0.94
N ASN A 314 -0.98 -17.71 1.85
CA ASN A 314 -1.74 -18.90 1.53
C ASN A 314 -2.96 -18.98 2.44
N ILE A 315 -4.17 -19.14 1.88
CA ILE A 315 -5.42 -19.21 2.64
C ILE A 315 -5.36 -20.38 3.63
N GLY A 316 -5.65 -20.08 4.91
CA GLY A 316 -5.52 -21.02 6.02
C GLY A 316 -4.09 -21.17 6.57
N GLY A 317 -3.11 -20.47 5.98
CA GLY A 317 -1.71 -20.49 6.41
C GLY A 317 -1.39 -19.50 7.53
N SER A 318 -0.13 -19.57 8.00
CA SER A 318 0.37 -18.76 9.11
C SER A 318 1.22 -17.56 8.68
N ARG A 319 1.47 -17.39 7.38
CA ARG A 319 2.29 -16.32 6.82
C ARG A 319 1.42 -15.10 6.49
N ASN A 320 1.04 -14.37 7.54
CA ASN A 320 0.07 -13.27 7.50
C ASN A 320 0.76 -12.03 8.08
N TRP A 321 1.32 -11.18 7.20
CA TRP A 321 2.21 -10.10 7.59
C TRP A 321 1.55 -8.73 7.51
N ASP A 322 2.07 -7.79 8.31
CA ASP A 322 1.70 -6.39 8.22
C ASP A 322 2.58 -5.68 7.18
N TYR A 323 1.98 -5.16 6.11
CA TYR A 323 2.66 -4.51 5.00
C TYR A 323 2.50 -2.98 4.97
N ARG A 324 1.95 -2.36 6.04
CA ARG A 324 1.68 -0.92 6.11
C ARG A 324 2.93 -0.07 6.40
N TYR A 325 4.11 -0.63 6.19
CA TYR A 325 5.42 -0.01 6.39
C TYR A 325 6.14 0.18 5.07
N SER A 326 7.15 1.05 5.11
CA SER A 326 7.97 1.40 3.95
C SER A 326 9.27 0.60 3.96
N TRP A 327 9.34 -0.48 3.18
CA TRP A 327 10.58 -1.21 2.91
C TRP A 327 11.46 -0.41 1.98
N VAL A 328 12.76 -0.35 2.27
CA VAL A 328 13.76 0.30 1.41
C VAL A 328 13.80 -0.36 0.04
N ARG A 329 13.79 -1.68 -0.02
CA ARG A 329 13.76 -2.48 -1.25
C ARG A 329 12.54 -2.19 -2.11
N ASP A 330 11.35 -2.37 -1.56
CA ASP A 330 10.07 -2.22 -2.27
C ASP A 330 9.92 -0.82 -2.85
N THR A 331 10.31 0.17 -2.05
CA THR A 331 10.27 1.55 -2.50
C THR A 331 11.30 1.82 -3.59
N SER A 332 12.50 1.23 -3.51
CA SER A 332 13.52 1.38 -4.54
C SER A 332 13.03 0.89 -5.90
N PHE A 333 12.36 -0.27 -5.95
CA PHE A 333 11.72 -0.74 -7.18
C PHE A 333 10.55 0.14 -7.62
N THR A 334 9.76 0.63 -6.68
CA THR A 334 8.68 1.58 -6.97
C THR A 334 9.23 2.85 -7.63
N LEU A 335 10.33 3.41 -7.11
CA LEU A 335 10.98 4.58 -7.70
C LEU A 335 11.51 4.31 -9.10
N TYR A 336 12.11 3.13 -9.33
CA TYR A 336 12.54 2.71 -10.66
C TYR A 336 11.38 2.80 -11.67
N VAL A 337 10.23 2.22 -11.32
CA VAL A 337 9.05 2.20 -12.20
C VAL A 337 8.49 3.61 -12.40
N LEU A 338 8.36 4.41 -11.33
CA LEU A 338 7.85 5.78 -11.41
C LEU A 338 8.75 6.67 -12.26
N LEU A 339 10.06 6.66 -12.04
CA LEU A 339 11.04 7.45 -12.83
C LEU A 339 11.02 7.09 -14.31
N LYS A 340 10.92 5.81 -14.64
CA LYS A 340 10.83 5.32 -16.02
C LYS A 340 9.56 5.76 -16.74
N ASN A 341 8.51 6.05 -15.99
CA ASN A 341 7.22 6.47 -16.53
C ASN A 341 6.92 7.97 -16.38
N GLY A 342 7.94 8.79 -16.01
CA GLY A 342 7.85 10.25 -16.01
C GLY A 342 7.47 10.88 -14.65
N TYR A 343 7.46 10.12 -13.57
CA TYR A 343 7.10 10.57 -12.23
C TYR A 343 8.34 10.78 -11.35
N SER A 344 8.94 11.97 -11.41
CA SER A 344 10.15 12.30 -10.64
C SER A 344 9.88 12.93 -9.28
N GLU A 345 8.70 13.53 -9.08
CA GLU A 345 8.33 14.19 -7.82
C GLU A 345 8.20 13.20 -6.66
N GLU A 346 7.59 12.05 -6.94
CA GLU A 346 7.44 10.95 -5.97
C GLU A 346 8.81 10.38 -5.57
N ALA A 347 9.71 10.23 -6.54
CA ALA A 347 11.07 9.79 -6.28
C ALA A 347 11.85 10.82 -5.44
N GLU A 348 11.70 12.12 -5.71
CA GLU A 348 12.32 13.18 -4.92
C GLU A 348 11.83 13.15 -3.47
N ALA A 349 10.52 12.98 -3.26
CA ALA A 349 9.95 12.92 -1.93
C ALA A 349 10.52 11.76 -1.10
N TYR A 350 10.63 10.57 -1.69
CA TYR A 350 11.21 9.42 -0.99
C TYR A 350 12.72 9.57 -0.77
N ILE A 351 13.46 10.04 -1.73
CA ILE A 351 14.90 10.30 -1.57
C ILE A 351 15.13 11.28 -0.41
N SER A 352 14.32 12.34 -0.32
CA SER A 352 14.36 13.26 0.83
C SER A 352 14.02 12.55 2.14
N PHE A 353 12.98 11.69 2.12
CA PHE A 353 12.61 10.88 3.28
C PHE A 353 13.76 10.03 3.80
N ILE A 354 14.53 9.38 2.95
CA ILE A 354 15.69 8.56 3.33
C ILE A 354 16.84 9.43 3.85
N PHE A 355 17.19 10.51 3.13
CA PHE A 355 18.30 11.38 3.53
C PHE A 355 18.04 12.11 4.86
N ASP A 356 16.79 12.48 5.16
CA ASP A 356 16.40 13.06 6.46
C ASP A 356 16.65 12.08 7.65
N ARG A 357 16.79 10.77 7.39
CA ARG A 357 17.09 9.74 8.41
C ARG A 357 18.59 9.44 8.49
N ILE A 358 19.25 9.46 7.37
CA ILE A 358 20.72 9.33 7.32
C ILE A 358 21.38 10.56 7.93
N PHE A 359 20.80 11.77 7.75
CA PHE A 359 21.30 13.05 8.25
C PHE A 359 20.17 13.85 8.92
N PRO A 360 19.84 13.56 10.18
CA PRO A 360 18.83 14.35 10.88
C PRO A 360 19.28 15.81 11.01
N PRO A 361 18.39 16.81 10.74
CA PRO A 361 18.74 18.22 10.60
C PRO A 361 19.24 18.94 11.85
N SER A 362 19.16 18.37 13.03
CA SER A 362 19.61 19.04 14.28
C SER A 362 19.87 18.06 15.42
N SER A 363 21.10 18.09 15.92
CA SER A 363 21.55 17.65 17.27
C SER A 363 21.12 16.28 17.82
N GLY A 364 20.60 15.40 17.01
CA GLY A 364 20.46 13.99 17.33
C GLY A 364 21.69 13.24 16.81
N GLU A 365 22.20 12.28 17.57
CA GLU A 365 23.21 11.35 17.09
C GLU A 365 22.67 10.69 15.80
N SER A 366 23.46 10.77 14.73
CA SER A 366 23.14 10.15 13.45
C SER A 366 22.88 8.66 13.68
N LEU A 367 21.89 8.08 12.99
CA LEU A 367 21.72 6.62 12.93
C LEU A 367 23.04 5.91 12.59
N LEU A 368 23.98 6.63 11.93
CA LEU A 368 25.31 6.20 11.53
C LEU A 368 26.25 5.87 12.71
N GLU A 369 26.04 6.46 13.87
CA GLU A 369 26.93 6.29 15.05
C GLU A 369 26.40 5.29 16.06
N GLN A 370 25.10 5.00 16.03
CA GLN A 370 24.44 4.22 17.06
C GLN A 370 24.08 2.79 16.64
N HIS A 371 23.95 2.48 15.34
CA HIS A 371 23.34 1.24 14.92
C HIS A 371 24.14 0.49 13.84
N ARG A 372 24.30 -0.83 14.05
CA ARG A 372 24.51 -1.79 12.96
C ARG A 372 23.23 -2.64 12.85
N PRO A 373 22.58 -2.69 11.69
CA PRO A 373 23.03 -2.21 10.37
C PRO A 373 22.91 -0.68 10.19
N PHE A 374 23.70 -0.13 9.26
CA PHE A 374 23.72 1.29 8.89
C PHE A 374 22.35 1.84 8.50
N LEU A 375 21.50 1.06 7.85
CA LEU A 375 20.17 1.41 7.42
C LEU A 375 19.20 0.29 7.81
N PRO A 376 18.09 0.59 8.53
CA PRO A 376 16.99 -0.35 8.74
C PRO A 376 16.38 -0.78 7.40
N ILE A 377 15.86 -2.00 7.34
CA ILE A 377 15.24 -2.51 6.11
C ILE A 377 13.89 -1.86 5.83
N MET A 378 13.19 -1.38 6.85
CA MET A 378 11.89 -0.73 6.75
C MET A 378 11.73 0.39 7.76
N PHE A 379 10.76 1.26 7.47
CA PHE A 379 10.36 2.38 8.32
C PHE A 379 8.83 2.46 8.45
N THR A 380 8.35 3.05 9.53
CA THR A 380 6.97 3.56 9.57
C THR A 380 6.83 4.71 8.56
N ILE A 381 5.61 5.10 8.25
CA ILE A 381 5.36 6.29 7.40
C ILE A 381 5.91 7.59 7.99
N ARG A 382 6.27 7.60 9.28
CA ARG A 382 6.90 8.74 9.99
C ARG A 382 8.41 8.64 10.07
N GLY A 383 8.96 7.46 9.78
CA GLY A 383 10.40 7.24 9.74
C GLY A 383 10.98 6.56 10.99
N ASP A 384 10.15 6.12 11.91
CA ASP A 384 10.57 5.23 12.98
C ASP A 384 10.87 3.84 12.41
N TYR A 385 11.77 3.08 13.03
CA TYR A 385 12.18 1.76 12.56
C TYR A 385 11.91 0.64 13.57
N GLU A 386 11.52 0.97 14.79
CA GLU A 386 11.09 -0.02 15.77
C GLU A 386 9.63 -0.41 15.50
N VAL A 387 9.44 -1.59 14.91
CA VAL A 387 8.13 -2.09 14.47
C VAL A 387 7.88 -3.46 15.09
N PRO A 388 7.55 -3.53 16.41
CA PRO A 388 7.33 -4.80 17.09
C PRO A 388 6.13 -5.55 16.51
N GLU A 389 6.31 -6.85 16.25
CA GLU A 389 5.23 -7.73 15.80
C GLU A 389 4.36 -8.15 16.98
N ILE A 390 3.05 -8.02 16.85
CA ILE A 390 2.06 -8.33 17.88
C ILE A 390 0.96 -9.19 17.25
N GLU A 391 0.61 -10.31 17.88
CA GLU A 391 -0.50 -11.16 17.45
C GLU A 391 -1.83 -10.66 18.04
N LEU A 392 -2.89 -10.71 17.23
CA LEU A 392 -4.26 -10.29 17.55
C LEU A 392 -5.15 -11.53 17.60
N ASP A 393 -5.04 -12.31 18.68
CA ASP A 393 -5.69 -13.62 18.86
C ASP A 393 -7.21 -13.58 18.80
N HIS A 394 -7.82 -12.40 19.04
CA HIS A 394 -9.26 -12.21 19.04
C HIS A 394 -9.87 -12.14 17.63
N LEU A 395 -9.04 -11.96 16.57
CA LEU A 395 -9.49 -11.93 15.18
C LEU A 395 -9.28 -13.28 14.50
N ASP A 396 -10.22 -13.66 13.64
CA ASP A 396 -10.21 -14.96 12.97
C ASP A 396 -9.21 -15.08 11.82
N GLY A 397 -8.79 -13.96 11.25
CA GLY A 397 -8.01 -13.92 10.03
C GLY A 397 -8.84 -14.24 8.79
N TYR A 398 -8.39 -13.77 7.61
CA TYR A 398 -9.11 -14.02 6.36
C TYR A 398 -9.31 -15.51 6.11
N ARG A 399 -10.58 -15.95 6.07
CA ARG A 399 -10.95 -17.37 5.91
C ARG A 399 -10.22 -18.30 6.89
N GLY A 400 -10.06 -17.86 8.15
CA GLY A 400 -9.40 -18.64 9.20
C GLY A 400 -7.87 -18.66 9.13
N SER A 401 -7.25 -17.76 8.40
CA SER A 401 -5.79 -17.64 8.27
C SER A 401 -5.21 -16.95 9.51
N ARG A 402 -4.71 -17.74 10.45
CA ARG A 402 -4.16 -17.26 11.74
C ARG A 402 -2.65 -17.49 11.83
N PRO A 403 -1.95 -16.73 12.69
CA PRO A 403 -2.42 -15.60 13.50
C PRO A 403 -2.63 -14.33 12.67
N VAL A 404 -3.50 -13.42 13.15
CA VAL A 404 -3.56 -12.04 12.67
C VAL A 404 -2.45 -11.26 13.37
N ARG A 405 -1.64 -10.49 12.62
CA ARG A 405 -0.51 -9.74 13.15
C ARG A 405 -0.57 -8.26 12.77
N ILE A 406 -0.06 -7.42 13.66
CA ILE A 406 0.32 -6.03 13.39
C ILE A 406 1.79 -5.85 13.78
N GLY A 407 2.47 -4.88 13.14
CA GLY A 407 3.93 -4.83 13.22
C GLY A 407 4.57 -5.93 12.36
N ASN A 408 5.90 -5.94 12.29
CA ASN A 408 6.62 -6.91 11.46
C ASN A 408 8.02 -7.17 12.02
N ALA A 409 8.28 -8.41 12.45
CA ALA A 409 9.56 -8.81 13.03
C ALA A 409 10.73 -8.74 12.04
N ALA A 410 10.48 -8.68 10.73
CA ALA A 410 11.53 -8.46 9.74
C ALA A 410 12.26 -7.11 9.94
N ALA A 411 11.66 -6.14 10.62
CA ALA A 411 12.32 -4.86 10.96
C ALA A 411 13.66 -5.04 11.68
N PHE A 412 13.85 -6.18 12.39
CA PHE A 412 15.07 -6.51 13.13
C PHE A 412 16.04 -7.41 12.34
N HIS A 413 15.73 -7.72 11.06
CA HIS A 413 16.63 -8.50 10.20
C HIS A 413 17.77 -7.64 9.64
N THR A 414 18.88 -8.30 9.34
CA THR A 414 19.91 -7.75 8.47
C THR A 414 19.65 -8.24 7.05
N GLN A 415 19.48 -7.31 6.11
CA GLN A 415 19.32 -7.59 4.67
C GLN A 415 20.26 -6.67 3.90
N LEU A 416 21.26 -7.26 3.26
CA LEU A 416 22.36 -6.51 2.64
C LEU A 416 22.04 -6.08 1.19
N ASP A 417 21.01 -6.63 0.60
CA ASP A 417 20.51 -6.26 -0.72
C ASP A 417 20.04 -4.80 -0.79
N ILE A 418 19.45 -4.27 0.29
CA ILE A 418 18.84 -2.93 0.32
C ILE A 418 19.80 -1.80 -0.11
N TYR A 419 21.10 -1.96 0.14
CA TYR A 419 22.09 -0.94 -0.25
C TYR A 419 22.25 -0.82 -1.76
N GLY A 420 22.22 -1.97 -2.47
CA GLY A 420 22.28 -1.98 -3.93
C GLY A 420 21.02 -1.44 -4.58
N GLU A 421 19.88 -1.83 -4.07
CA GLU A 421 18.57 -1.37 -4.56
C GLU A 421 18.38 0.13 -4.37
N LEU A 422 18.71 0.64 -3.17
CA LEU A 422 18.65 2.06 -2.89
C LEU A 422 19.62 2.86 -3.75
N LEU A 423 20.89 2.43 -3.87
CA LEU A 423 21.89 3.13 -4.67
C LEU A 423 21.58 3.09 -6.17
N ASP A 424 20.96 2.01 -6.67
CA ASP A 424 20.48 1.97 -8.05
C ASP A 424 19.34 2.99 -8.25
N SER A 425 18.38 3.07 -7.33
CA SER A 425 17.31 4.05 -7.41
C SER A 425 17.82 5.51 -7.32
N ILE A 426 18.79 5.78 -6.44
CA ILE A 426 19.46 7.09 -6.36
C ILE A 426 20.22 7.42 -7.66
N TYR A 427 20.90 6.45 -8.25
CA TYR A 427 21.58 6.63 -9.54
C TYR A 427 20.58 6.98 -10.65
N LEU A 428 19.45 6.31 -10.70
CA LEU A 428 18.39 6.59 -11.67
C LEU A 428 17.74 7.96 -11.41
N TYR A 429 17.51 8.33 -10.15
CA TYR A 429 17.01 9.65 -9.79
C TYR A 429 17.98 10.76 -10.23
N ASN A 430 19.29 10.59 -10.02
CA ASN A 430 20.30 11.53 -10.53
C ASN A 430 20.32 11.62 -12.07
N LYS A 431 19.86 10.56 -12.75
CA LYS A 431 19.82 10.53 -14.23
C LYS A 431 18.54 11.15 -14.81
N TYR A 432 17.38 10.88 -14.21
CA TYR A 432 16.07 11.24 -14.74
C TYR A 432 15.36 12.36 -13.95
N GLY A 433 15.76 12.60 -12.71
CA GLY A 433 15.24 13.64 -11.83
C GLY A 433 16.22 14.79 -11.65
N LYS A 434 16.50 15.14 -10.39
CA LYS A 434 17.42 16.23 -10.02
C LYS A 434 18.82 15.72 -9.70
N PRO A 435 19.84 16.54 -9.91
CA PRO A 435 21.20 16.25 -9.51
C PRO A 435 21.33 16.04 -8.00
N ILE A 436 22.12 15.04 -7.60
CA ILE A 436 22.49 14.80 -6.20
C ILE A 436 23.34 15.98 -5.72
N GLN A 437 22.99 16.49 -4.53
CA GLN A 437 23.71 17.57 -3.85
C GLN A 437 24.91 17.01 -3.08
N TYR A 438 25.83 17.91 -2.68
CA TYR A 438 27.07 17.52 -2.02
C TYR A 438 26.83 16.81 -0.67
N GLU A 439 25.90 17.29 0.14
CA GLU A 439 25.53 16.68 1.41
C GLU A 439 24.97 15.27 1.22
N GLN A 440 24.12 15.08 0.21
CA GLN A 440 23.62 13.76 -0.17
C GLN A 440 24.76 12.84 -0.62
N TRP A 441 25.72 13.37 -1.36
CA TRP A 441 26.90 12.62 -1.77
C TRP A 441 27.74 12.13 -0.58
N LEU A 442 27.90 12.92 0.47
CA LEU A 442 28.60 12.49 1.67
C LEU A 442 27.91 11.28 2.32
N GLY A 443 26.56 11.24 2.33
CA GLY A 443 25.82 10.08 2.81
C GLY A 443 25.99 8.85 1.94
N ILE A 444 25.94 9.05 0.63
CA ILE A 444 26.18 7.97 -0.34
C ILE A 444 27.57 7.37 -0.13
N ARG A 445 28.60 8.18 0.04
CA ARG A 445 29.96 7.70 0.30
C ARG A 445 30.04 6.86 1.58
N ARG A 446 29.43 7.32 2.68
CA ARG A 446 29.37 6.54 3.93
C ARG A 446 28.67 5.21 3.74
N MET A 447 27.57 5.18 3.00
CA MET A 447 26.83 3.96 2.68
C MET A 447 27.67 2.98 1.87
N VAL A 448 28.39 3.45 0.84
CA VAL A 448 29.28 2.60 0.03
C VAL A 448 30.46 2.09 0.85
N ASN A 449 31.05 2.91 1.73
CA ASN A 449 32.10 2.47 2.64
C ASN A 449 31.60 1.39 3.63
N TYR A 450 30.36 1.55 4.14
CA TYR A 450 29.75 0.50 4.95
C TYR A 450 29.61 -0.82 4.17
N VAL A 451 29.22 -0.77 2.88
CA VAL A 451 29.16 -1.95 2.00
C VAL A 451 30.53 -2.63 1.87
N VAL A 452 31.61 -1.85 1.78
CA VAL A 452 33.00 -2.39 1.78
C VAL A 452 33.25 -3.21 3.05
N ASP A 453 32.81 -2.70 4.21
CA ASP A 453 33.05 -3.36 5.52
C ASP A 453 32.25 -4.65 5.68
N VAL A 454 30.97 -4.68 5.23
CA VAL A 454 30.05 -5.80 5.48
C VAL A 454 29.94 -6.82 4.34
N ARG A 455 30.72 -6.67 3.28
CA ARG A 455 30.61 -7.51 2.07
C ARG A 455 30.71 -9.02 2.30
N HIS A 456 31.36 -9.43 3.38
CA HIS A 456 31.53 -10.85 3.75
C HIS A 456 30.49 -11.35 4.77
N GLU A 457 29.68 -10.46 5.35
CA GLU A 457 28.66 -10.81 6.31
C GLU A 457 27.51 -11.59 5.65
N PRO A 458 26.95 -12.62 6.33
CA PRO A 458 25.72 -13.26 5.89
C PRO A 458 24.50 -12.41 6.25
N ASP A 459 23.38 -12.65 5.58
CA ASP A 459 22.13 -11.94 5.81
C ASP A 459 20.89 -12.85 5.77
N MET A 460 19.68 -12.23 5.77
CA MET A 460 18.40 -12.95 5.77
C MET A 460 17.72 -12.94 4.39
N SER A 461 18.40 -12.50 3.33
CA SER A 461 17.90 -12.45 1.95
C SER A 461 16.74 -11.48 1.71
N ILE A 462 16.49 -11.19 0.44
CA ILE A 462 15.25 -10.57 -0.07
C ILE A 462 13.97 -11.30 0.41
N TRP A 463 14.07 -12.61 0.69
CA TRP A 463 12.94 -13.46 1.07
C TRP A 463 12.61 -13.42 2.57
N GLU A 464 13.37 -12.66 3.35
CA GLU A 464 13.16 -12.48 4.80
C GLU A 464 13.09 -13.83 5.53
N VAL A 465 14.06 -14.72 5.21
CA VAL A 465 14.09 -16.05 5.80
C VAL A 465 14.18 -15.97 7.33
N ARG A 466 13.45 -16.84 8.01
CA ARG A 466 13.46 -16.93 9.49
C ARG A 466 14.41 -18.05 10.00
N GLY A 467 15.25 -18.57 9.10
CA GLY A 467 16.30 -19.53 9.39
C GLY A 467 17.61 -18.87 9.83
N LYS A 468 18.73 -19.54 9.55
CA LYS A 468 20.06 -18.98 9.80
C LYS A 468 20.45 -17.99 8.69
N PRO A 469 21.17 -16.90 9.02
CA PRO A 469 21.77 -16.04 8.01
C PRO A 469 22.70 -16.83 7.09
N GLN A 470 22.72 -16.50 5.79
CA GLN A 470 23.53 -17.13 4.77
C GLN A 470 24.14 -16.07 3.85
N ASN A 471 25.15 -16.49 3.06
CA ASN A 471 25.69 -15.64 2.02
C ASN A 471 24.85 -15.79 0.74
N PHE A 472 23.70 -15.11 0.70
CA PHE A 472 22.81 -15.14 -0.45
C PHE A 472 23.43 -14.45 -1.65
N VAL A 473 23.43 -15.13 -2.79
CA VAL A 473 24.02 -14.62 -4.04
C VAL A 473 23.32 -13.34 -4.51
N TYR A 474 22.01 -13.27 -4.32
CA TYR A 474 21.26 -12.03 -4.59
C TYR A 474 21.82 -10.84 -3.79
N SER A 475 21.96 -10.98 -2.47
CA SER A 475 22.48 -9.92 -1.61
C SER A 475 23.91 -9.55 -1.98
N LYS A 476 24.79 -10.52 -2.27
CA LYS A 476 26.16 -10.24 -2.74
C LYS A 476 26.18 -9.48 -4.07
N MET A 477 25.29 -9.84 -4.98
CA MET A 477 25.12 -9.15 -6.26
C MET A 477 24.68 -7.70 -6.05
N LEU A 478 23.76 -7.45 -5.13
CA LEU A 478 23.29 -6.09 -4.81
C LEU A 478 24.37 -5.26 -4.07
N LEU A 479 25.21 -5.86 -3.25
CA LEU A 479 26.40 -5.18 -2.70
C LEU A 479 27.38 -4.77 -3.82
N TRP A 480 27.58 -5.63 -4.84
CA TRP A 480 28.32 -5.27 -6.03
C TRP A 480 27.67 -4.08 -6.76
N VAL A 481 26.34 -4.08 -6.91
CA VAL A 481 25.58 -2.97 -7.50
C VAL A 481 25.81 -1.67 -6.73
N ALA A 482 25.80 -1.73 -5.40
CA ALA A 482 26.05 -0.56 -4.55
C ALA A 482 27.41 0.09 -4.87
N LEU A 483 28.46 -0.71 -4.94
CA LEU A 483 29.81 -0.26 -5.31
C LEU A 483 29.84 0.32 -6.73
N ASP A 484 29.27 -0.38 -7.71
CA ASP A 484 29.21 0.06 -9.10
C ASP A 484 28.50 1.41 -9.26
N ARG A 485 27.34 1.57 -8.59
CA ARG A 485 26.58 2.83 -8.65
C ARG A 485 27.29 3.97 -7.94
N GLY A 486 27.95 3.71 -6.79
CA GLY A 486 28.81 4.68 -6.11
C GLY A 486 29.93 5.18 -7.01
N ILE A 487 30.65 4.27 -7.67
CA ILE A 487 31.73 4.58 -8.63
C ILE A 487 31.18 5.40 -9.80
N ARG A 488 30.08 4.99 -10.43
CA ARG A 488 29.47 5.70 -11.56
C ARG A 488 29.01 7.12 -11.19
N LEU A 489 28.48 7.32 -9.98
CA LEU A 489 28.09 8.64 -9.48
C LEU A 489 29.33 9.54 -9.32
N ALA A 490 30.41 9.02 -8.73
CA ALA A 490 31.69 9.76 -8.59
C ALA A 490 32.28 10.14 -9.94
N GLU A 491 32.24 9.26 -10.94
CA GLU A 491 32.84 9.48 -12.25
C GLU A 491 32.08 10.48 -13.14
N LYS A 492 30.74 10.49 -13.03
CA LYS A 492 29.91 11.36 -13.88
C LYS A 492 30.01 12.84 -13.55
N ARG A 493 30.51 13.21 -12.38
CA ARG A 493 30.57 14.59 -11.93
C ARG A 493 31.90 14.87 -11.24
N SER A 494 32.74 15.70 -11.88
CA SER A 494 33.99 16.19 -11.31
C SER A 494 33.82 16.96 -9.99
N THR A 495 32.59 17.34 -9.66
CA THR A 495 32.23 18.08 -8.42
C THR A 495 31.96 17.19 -7.21
N LEU A 496 31.95 15.87 -7.37
CA LEU A 496 31.74 14.91 -6.30
C LEU A 496 33.07 14.21 -5.95
N PRO A 497 33.84 14.72 -4.97
CA PRO A 497 35.13 14.15 -4.61
C PRO A 497 34.96 12.77 -3.98
N CYS A 498 35.74 11.80 -4.45
CA CYS A 498 35.73 10.43 -3.98
C CYS A 498 37.15 9.90 -3.74
N PRO A 499 37.77 10.18 -2.58
CA PRO A 499 39.08 9.63 -2.23
C PRO A 499 39.06 8.10 -2.13
N ASP A 500 37.90 7.49 -1.82
CA ASP A 500 37.73 6.05 -1.61
C ASP A 500 37.58 5.26 -2.93
N ARG A 501 37.56 5.94 -4.09
CA ARG A 501 37.19 5.35 -5.38
C ARG A 501 38.05 4.14 -5.76
N GLN A 502 39.36 4.19 -5.51
CA GLN A 502 40.26 3.08 -5.87
C GLN A 502 39.93 1.82 -5.05
N GLU A 503 39.62 2.01 -3.78
CA GLU A 503 39.21 0.91 -2.89
C GLU A 503 37.87 0.32 -3.34
N TRP A 504 36.88 1.17 -3.69
CA TRP A 504 35.61 0.69 -4.21
C TRP A 504 35.75 -0.13 -5.50
N VAL A 505 36.60 0.29 -6.41
CA VAL A 505 36.88 -0.45 -7.66
C VAL A 505 37.50 -1.82 -7.33
N ARG A 506 38.51 -1.86 -6.45
CA ARG A 506 39.15 -3.10 -6.02
C ARG A 506 38.15 -4.06 -5.40
N VAL A 507 37.35 -3.58 -4.43
CA VAL A 507 36.39 -4.42 -3.71
C VAL A 507 35.26 -4.87 -4.64
N ARG A 508 34.80 -4.02 -5.56
CA ARG A 508 33.79 -4.40 -6.56
C ARG A 508 34.27 -5.58 -7.42
N ASP A 509 35.50 -5.49 -7.90
CA ASP A 509 36.08 -6.53 -8.78
C ASP A 509 36.34 -7.83 -8.01
N GLU A 510 36.84 -7.76 -6.78
CA GLU A 510 37.00 -8.93 -5.88
C GLU A 510 35.64 -9.60 -5.59
N LEU A 511 34.60 -8.82 -5.32
CA LEU A 511 33.25 -9.35 -5.05
C LEU A 511 32.64 -9.99 -6.31
N TYR A 512 32.90 -9.44 -7.49
CA TYR A 512 32.49 -10.05 -8.75
C TYR A 512 33.12 -11.44 -8.91
N ASP A 513 34.43 -11.54 -8.73
CA ASP A 513 35.16 -12.81 -8.85
C ASP A 513 34.68 -13.82 -7.80
N GLU A 514 34.44 -13.40 -6.56
CA GLU A 514 33.87 -14.24 -5.50
C GLU A 514 32.51 -14.80 -5.89
N ILE A 515 31.60 -13.94 -6.40
CA ILE A 515 30.24 -14.37 -6.83
C ILE A 515 30.34 -15.35 -8.00
N MET A 516 31.24 -15.10 -8.95
CA MET A 516 31.44 -15.98 -10.12
C MET A 516 32.05 -17.34 -9.75
N ASP A 517 32.85 -17.39 -8.69
CA ASP A 517 33.46 -18.65 -8.21
C ASP A 517 32.52 -19.44 -7.30
N ARG A 518 31.90 -18.79 -6.31
CA ARG A 518 31.09 -19.46 -5.27
C ARG A 518 29.60 -19.46 -5.57
N GLY A 519 29.10 -18.42 -6.25
CA GLY A 519 27.68 -18.23 -6.56
C GLY A 519 27.21 -18.91 -7.85
N TYR A 520 28.12 -19.45 -8.68
CA TYR A 520 27.79 -20.18 -9.87
C TYR A 520 28.22 -21.65 -9.76
N ASN A 521 27.23 -22.55 -9.75
CA ASN A 521 27.51 -24.01 -9.75
C ASN A 521 27.96 -24.44 -11.15
N LYS A 522 29.26 -24.71 -11.32
CA LYS A 522 29.87 -25.06 -12.60
C LYS A 522 29.41 -26.43 -13.13
N GLU A 523 29.09 -27.39 -12.22
CA GLU A 523 28.63 -28.73 -12.60
C GLU A 523 27.19 -28.70 -13.08
N LYS A 524 26.31 -27.98 -12.37
CA LYS A 524 24.89 -27.89 -12.67
C LYS A 524 24.54 -26.77 -13.64
N GLY A 525 25.45 -25.83 -13.85
CA GLY A 525 25.36 -24.78 -14.85
C GLY A 525 24.34 -23.68 -14.52
N PHE A 526 24.21 -23.23 -13.25
CA PHE A 526 23.31 -22.14 -12.86
C PHE A 526 23.84 -21.36 -11.65
N PHE A 527 23.39 -20.11 -11.50
CA PHE A 527 23.61 -19.33 -10.28
C PHE A 527 22.73 -19.88 -9.16
N VAL A 528 23.32 -20.04 -7.98
CA VAL A 528 22.71 -20.68 -6.79
C VAL A 528 22.11 -19.65 -5.83
N GLN A 529 21.23 -20.05 -4.94
CA GLN A 529 20.58 -19.20 -3.95
C GLN A 529 21.61 -18.59 -2.97
N SER A 530 22.44 -19.42 -2.37
CA SER A 530 23.47 -18.98 -1.42
C SER A 530 24.73 -19.86 -1.53
N TYR A 531 25.83 -19.39 -0.98
CA TYR A 531 27.08 -20.14 -0.95
C TYR A 531 26.96 -21.43 -0.13
N GLU A 532 26.07 -21.42 0.86
CA GLU A 532 25.78 -22.57 1.73
C GLU A 532 24.83 -23.59 1.05
N ASN A 533 24.02 -23.15 0.07
CA ASN A 533 23.05 -23.98 -0.64
C ASN A 533 23.31 -24.02 -2.16
N PRO A 534 24.41 -24.67 -2.60
CA PRO A 534 24.80 -24.67 -4.03
C PRO A 534 23.87 -25.50 -4.91
N GLU A 535 22.84 -26.13 -4.34
CA GLU A 535 21.87 -26.97 -5.02
C GLU A 535 20.53 -26.24 -5.28
N VAL A 536 20.32 -25.09 -4.65
CA VAL A 536 19.04 -24.39 -4.67
C VAL A 536 19.05 -23.30 -5.75
N LEU A 537 18.02 -23.32 -6.59
CA LEU A 537 17.76 -22.32 -7.61
C LEU A 537 16.91 -21.19 -7.00
N ASP A 538 17.18 -19.93 -7.38
CA ASP A 538 16.48 -18.75 -6.86
C ASP A 538 16.05 -17.81 -8.00
N ALA A 539 14.76 -17.45 -8.03
CA ALA A 539 14.20 -16.59 -9.06
C ALA A 539 14.68 -15.12 -8.93
N ALA A 540 15.07 -14.68 -7.74
CA ALA A 540 15.58 -13.30 -7.54
C ALA A 540 16.82 -13.01 -8.41
N LEU A 541 17.59 -14.04 -8.76
CA LEU A 541 18.79 -13.90 -9.59
C LEU A 541 18.50 -13.47 -11.04
N MET A 542 17.24 -13.48 -11.46
CA MET A 542 16.82 -12.96 -12.76
C MET A 542 17.03 -11.44 -12.90
N ILE A 543 17.29 -10.74 -11.81
CA ILE A 543 17.64 -9.30 -11.82
C ILE A 543 19.03 -9.03 -12.42
N ALA A 544 19.92 -10.00 -12.45
CA ALA A 544 21.34 -9.81 -12.78
C ALA A 544 21.63 -8.96 -14.03
N PRO A 545 20.97 -9.16 -15.19
CA PRO A 545 21.17 -8.30 -16.35
C PRO A 545 20.49 -6.93 -16.21
N LEU A 546 19.42 -6.80 -15.42
CA LEU A 546 18.71 -5.53 -15.22
C LEU A 546 19.56 -4.54 -14.42
N VAL A 547 20.39 -5.04 -13.51
CA VAL A 547 21.33 -4.23 -12.71
C VAL A 547 22.73 -4.16 -13.31
N PHE A 548 22.91 -4.72 -14.53
CA PHE A 548 24.18 -4.76 -15.27
C PHE A 548 25.30 -5.57 -14.60
N PHE A 549 24.95 -6.53 -13.77
CA PHE A 549 25.91 -7.46 -13.17
C PHE A 549 26.49 -8.43 -14.20
N VAL A 550 25.65 -8.92 -15.11
CA VAL A 550 26.03 -9.69 -16.29
C VAL A 550 25.33 -9.16 -17.54
N GLU A 551 25.88 -9.45 -18.69
CA GLU A 551 25.22 -9.16 -19.97
C GLU A 551 23.99 -10.07 -20.16
N PRO A 552 22.91 -9.59 -20.82
CA PRO A 552 21.69 -10.40 -21.04
C PRO A 552 21.95 -11.69 -21.84
N ASN A 553 23.02 -11.77 -22.61
CA ASN A 553 23.45 -12.91 -23.41
C ASN A 553 24.57 -13.73 -22.75
N ASP A 554 24.93 -13.45 -21.49
CA ASP A 554 25.91 -14.27 -20.76
C ASP A 554 25.42 -15.73 -20.66
N ALA A 555 26.27 -16.65 -21.07
CA ALA A 555 25.93 -18.07 -21.15
C ALA A 555 25.56 -18.68 -19.79
N ARG A 556 26.10 -18.15 -18.67
CA ARG A 556 25.78 -18.58 -17.29
C ARG A 556 24.39 -18.12 -16.91
N PHE A 557 24.05 -16.87 -17.24
CA PHE A 557 22.73 -16.32 -17.01
C PHE A 557 21.66 -17.04 -17.85
N LEU A 558 21.91 -17.26 -19.14
CA LEU A 558 20.96 -17.96 -20.02
C LEU A 558 20.68 -19.39 -19.56
N ARG A 559 21.70 -20.13 -19.07
CA ARG A 559 21.51 -21.45 -18.49
C ARG A 559 20.70 -21.40 -17.19
N THR A 560 20.92 -20.38 -16.37
CA THR A 560 20.13 -20.17 -15.13
C THR A 560 18.68 -19.89 -15.48
N LEU A 561 18.42 -18.99 -16.43
CA LEU A 561 17.07 -18.68 -16.92
C LEU A 561 16.38 -19.93 -17.51
N GLU A 562 17.08 -20.71 -18.33
CA GLU A 562 16.55 -21.97 -18.88
C GLU A 562 16.15 -22.95 -17.76
N LYS A 563 16.94 -23.01 -16.69
CA LYS A 563 16.61 -23.81 -15.49
C LYS A 563 15.36 -23.30 -14.78
N VAL A 564 15.29 -21.99 -14.50
CA VAL A 564 14.14 -21.36 -13.84
C VAL A 564 12.85 -21.63 -14.62
N LEU A 565 12.89 -21.59 -15.94
CA LEU A 565 11.73 -21.81 -16.81
C LEU A 565 11.26 -23.27 -16.88
N LYS A 566 12.05 -24.22 -16.38
CA LYS A 566 11.62 -25.63 -16.30
C LYS A 566 10.58 -25.82 -15.18
N PRO A 567 9.71 -26.83 -15.31
CA PRO A 567 8.77 -27.14 -14.24
C PRO A 567 9.46 -27.83 -13.04
N PRO A 568 8.84 -27.82 -11.85
CA PRO A 568 9.43 -28.36 -10.62
C PRO A 568 9.81 -29.85 -10.69
N ASP A 569 9.05 -30.68 -11.43
CA ASP A 569 9.38 -32.09 -11.68
C ASP A 569 10.67 -32.27 -12.50
N LYS A 570 11.13 -31.23 -13.19
CA LYS A 570 12.41 -31.12 -13.88
C LYS A 570 13.41 -30.20 -13.18
N THR A 571 13.27 -30.03 -11.86
CA THR A 571 14.12 -29.19 -11.02
C THR A 571 14.14 -27.70 -11.37
N GLY A 572 13.09 -27.20 -12.01
CA GLY A 572 12.90 -25.78 -12.30
C GLY A 572 11.90 -25.11 -11.35
N LEU A 573 11.55 -23.87 -11.66
CA LEU A 573 10.70 -23.03 -10.80
C LEU A 573 9.40 -22.56 -11.49
N THR A 574 9.07 -23.04 -12.69
CA THR A 574 7.91 -22.53 -13.45
C THR A 574 6.76 -23.53 -13.47
N SER A 575 5.59 -23.10 -13.02
CA SER A 575 4.34 -23.87 -13.09
C SER A 575 3.14 -22.95 -13.34
N ALA A 576 2.16 -23.42 -14.11
CA ALA A 576 0.92 -22.67 -14.39
C ALA A 576 1.15 -21.21 -14.85
N ARG A 577 2.19 -20.96 -15.65
CA ARG A 577 2.64 -19.64 -16.15
C ARG A 577 3.15 -18.69 -15.06
N MET A 578 3.51 -19.19 -13.89
CA MET A 578 4.08 -18.43 -12.78
C MET A 578 5.43 -19.03 -12.40
N VAL A 579 6.29 -18.22 -11.79
CA VAL A 579 7.61 -18.62 -11.32
C VAL A 579 7.59 -18.68 -9.80
N PHE A 580 8.03 -19.79 -9.23
CA PHE A 580 8.24 -19.92 -7.79
C PHE A 580 9.47 -19.15 -7.36
N ARG A 581 9.48 -18.64 -6.14
CA ARG A 581 10.62 -17.91 -5.56
C ARG A 581 11.88 -18.79 -5.56
N TYR A 582 11.78 -19.99 -5.00
CA TYR A 582 12.83 -21.01 -4.92
C TYR A 582 12.20 -22.38 -4.65
N ASP A 583 13.01 -23.46 -4.65
CA ASP A 583 12.58 -24.78 -4.20
C ASP A 583 12.65 -24.88 -2.67
N HIS A 584 11.51 -24.65 -2.00
CA HIS A 584 11.43 -24.64 -0.54
C HIS A 584 11.61 -26.02 0.10
N ASN A 585 11.49 -27.11 -0.65
CA ASN A 585 11.85 -28.44 -0.12
C ASN A 585 13.36 -28.58 0.11
N LYS A 586 14.16 -27.71 -0.52
CA LYS A 586 15.62 -27.67 -0.41
C LYS A 586 16.12 -26.44 0.35
N ALA A 587 15.38 -25.35 0.31
CA ALA A 587 15.75 -24.13 1.01
C ALA A 587 15.37 -24.22 2.51
N GLN A 588 16.29 -23.82 3.38
CA GLN A 588 16.05 -23.74 4.83
C GLN A 588 15.57 -22.33 5.19
N ASP A 589 14.29 -22.03 4.91
CA ASP A 589 13.71 -20.70 5.18
C ASP A 589 13.25 -20.49 6.64
N GLY A 590 13.32 -21.53 7.47
CA GLY A 590 12.95 -21.49 8.89
C GLY A 590 11.43 -21.48 9.14
N ILE A 591 10.62 -21.69 8.11
CA ILE A 591 9.15 -21.66 8.19
C ILE A 591 8.58 -22.98 7.65
N SER A 592 8.99 -24.10 8.21
CA SER A 592 8.38 -25.39 7.90
C SER A 592 7.08 -25.56 8.67
N SER A 593 5.95 -25.61 7.98
CA SER A 593 4.69 -26.10 8.53
C SER A 593 4.61 -27.62 8.30
N PRO A 594 4.47 -28.44 9.35
CA PRO A 594 4.50 -29.91 9.22
C PRO A 594 3.24 -30.52 8.60
N SER A 595 2.21 -29.77 8.27
CA SER A 595 0.87 -30.35 8.06
C SER A 595 0.05 -29.84 6.86
N THR A 596 0.59 -28.99 5.99
CA THR A 596 -0.11 -28.63 4.75
C THR A 596 0.78 -28.85 3.55
N PRO A 597 0.27 -29.47 2.45
CA PRO A 597 0.98 -29.46 1.19
C PRO A 597 1.17 -28.00 0.78
N TYR A 598 2.40 -27.58 0.77
CA TYR A 598 2.82 -26.23 0.48
C TYR A 598 2.40 -25.83 -0.94
N GLU A 599 1.49 -24.86 -1.06
CA GLU A 599 1.39 -24.09 -2.28
C GLU A 599 2.39 -22.93 -2.20
N PRO A 600 3.43 -22.92 -3.04
CA PRO A 600 4.45 -21.88 -2.99
C PRO A 600 3.85 -20.53 -3.32
N ALA A 601 4.28 -19.49 -2.60
CA ALA A 601 3.98 -18.13 -2.94
C ALA A 601 4.43 -17.87 -4.39
N ARG A 602 3.50 -17.46 -5.23
CA ARG A 602 3.72 -17.19 -6.65
C ARG A 602 4.08 -15.72 -6.83
N LEU A 603 5.13 -15.46 -7.57
CA LEU A 603 5.49 -14.12 -8.05
C LEU A 603 4.57 -13.68 -9.18
#